data_a19be8ee6ef0a7ad6d2dfefea89b80b0
#
_entry.id   a19be8ee6ef0a7ad6d2dfefea89b80b0
#
_cell.length_a   1.000
_cell.length_b   1.000
_cell.length_c   1.000
_cell.angle_alpha   90.00
_cell.angle_beta   90.00
_cell.angle_gamma   90.00
#
_symmetry.space_group_name_H-M   'P 1'
#
loop_
_entity.id
_entity.type
_entity.pdbx_description
1 polymer ?
#
loop_
_entity_poly.entity_id
_entity_poly.type
_entity_poly.pdbx_seq_one_letter_code
_entity_poly.pdbx_strand_id
1 'polypeptide(L)'
;MNRSQARLAADRKGSAALELALVAPVVLLLLFGATDLIFEFRNWMRLHSVTTQVGQIIAQCQHIADPYDLNVFFADAAQIAAPLDITGPTNGAVVITAIGPDQNNKLSIYWQRRIGSSVFNSGITSASLSQYAISGVSMNAVQTFVVVEAFARPGLWQFASALITNRDTPVLSSQSVLPARFFGTNIGVGRLDTTATAKECT
;
A
#
# COMPACT_ATOMS: atom_id res chain seq x y z
N MET A 1 11.06 -17.53 -68.12
CA MET A 1 11.21 -17.27 -66.66
C MET A 1 12.64 -16.79 -66.42
N ASN A 2 12.76 -15.53 -66.01
CA ASN A 2 14.07 -14.85 -66.00
C ASN A 2 14.91 -15.35 -64.80
N ARG A 3 16.19 -15.65 -64.97
CA ARG A 3 17.13 -16.17 -63.91
C ARG A 3 17.17 -15.29 -62.65
N SER A 4 16.87 -14.01 -62.79
CA SER A 4 16.76 -13.08 -61.66
C SER A 4 15.53 -13.34 -60.76
N GLN A 5 14.40 -13.75 -61.30
CA GLN A 5 13.19 -14.08 -60.55
C GLN A 5 13.34 -15.38 -59.75
N ALA A 6 14.07 -16.34 -60.30
CA ALA A 6 14.38 -17.60 -59.57
C ALA A 6 15.33 -17.38 -58.38
N ARG A 7 16.23 -16.40 -58.47
CA ARG A 7 17.13 -16.06 -57.35
C ARG A 7 16.39 -15.32 -56.20
N LEU A 8 15.41 -14.48 -56.49
CA LEU A 8 14.60 -13.82 -55.50
C LEU A 8 13.68 -14.78 -54.74
N ALA A 9 13.15 -15.83 -55.43
CA ALA A 9 12.35 -16.87 -54.79
C ALA A 9 13.17 -17.82 -53.89
N ALA A 10 14.49 -17.90 -54.09
CA ALA A 10 15.39 -18.74 -53.30
C ALA A 10 16.08 -18.00 -52.12
N ASP A 11 15.83 -16.68 -52.00
CA ASP A 11 16.50 -15.90 -50.94
C ASP A 11 15.76 -16.04 -49.59
N ARG A 12 16.13 -17.08 -48.85
CA ARG A 12 15.63 -17.36 -47.50
C ARG A 12 16.02 -16.29 -46.45
N LYS A 13 16.98 -15.42 -46.76
CA LYS A 13 17.41 -14.33 -45.84
C LYS A 13 16.33 -13.24 -45.74
N GLY A 14 15.61 -12.98 -46.83
CA GLY A 14 14.48 -12.06 -46.81
C GLY A 14 13.29 -12.56 -45.96
N SER A 15 13.02 -13.87 -46.02
CA SER A 15 11.96 -14.51 -45.22
C SER A 15 12.21 -14.39 -43.70
N ALA A 16 13.46 -14.69 -43.28
CA ALA A 16 13.83 -14.57 -41.85
C ALA A 16 13.72 -13.14 -41.30
N ALA A 17 14.07 -12.15 -42.14
CA ALA A 17 13.93 -10.74 -41.74
C ALA A 17 12.44 -10.33 -41.58
N LEU A 18 11.56 -10.85 -42.42
CA LEU A 18 10.13 -10.59 -42.35
C LEU A 18 9.46 -11.29 -41.17
N GLU A 19 9.88 -12.54 -40.87
CA GLU A 19 9.46 -13.26 -39.67
C GLU A 19 9.86 -12.53 -38.40
N LEU A 20 11.11 -12.07 -38.32
CA LEU A 20 11.60 -11.28 -37.19
C LEU A 20 10.83 -9.95 -37.04
N ALA A 21 10.57 -9.26 -38.15
CA ALA A 21 9.81 -8.00 -38.14
C ALA A 21 8.36 -8.16 -37.64
N LEU A 22 7.76 -9.33 -37.85
CA LEU A 22 6.42 -9.68 -37.34
C LEU A 22 6.43 -10.06 -35.85
N VAL A 23 7.46 -10.79 -35.41
CA VAL A 23 7.54 -11.31 -34.03
C VAL A 23 8.10 -10.25 -33.08
N ALA A 24 9.03 -9.40 -33.53
CA ALA A 24 9.68 -8.41 -32.66
C ALA A 24 8.72 -7.46 -31.92
N PRO A 25 7.68 -6.87 -32.56
CA PRO A 25 6.75 -6.02 -31.83
C PRO A 25 5.99 -6.76 -30.73
N VAL A 26 5.63 -8.02 -30.96
CA VAL A 26 4.94 -8.85 -29.96
C VAL A 26 5.85 -9.17 -28.77
N VAL A 27 7.09 -9.54 -29.03
CA VAL A 27 8.08 -9.82 -27.99
C VAL A 27 8.38 -8.56 -27.18
N LEU A 28 8.56 -7.41 -27.82
CA LEU A 28 8.77 -6.14 -27.13
C LEU A 28 7.57 -5.76 -26.24
N LEU A 29 6.35 -5.93 -26.73
CA LEU A 29 5.14 -5.66 -25.96
C LEU A 29 5.05 -6.56 -24.72
N LEU A 30 5.39 -7.84 -24.86
CA LEU A 30 5.43 -8.78 -23.75
C LEU A 30 6.51 -8.42 -22.73
N LEU A 31 7.69 -8.01 -23.18
CA LEU A 31 8.79 -7.60 -22.31
C LEU A 31 8.44 -6.35 -21.51
N PHE A 32 7.89 -5.34 -22.17
CA PHE A 32 7.48 -4.10 -21.50
C PHE A 32 6.32 -4.35 -20.54
N GLY A 33 5.32 -5.13 -20.94
CA GLY A 33 4.20 -5.49 -20.07
C GLY A 33 4.63 -6.29 -18.85
N ALA A 34 5.56 -7.23 -19.01
CA ALA A 34 6.13 -7.99 -17.89
C ALA A 34 6.92 -7.08 -16.93
N THR A 35 7.66 -6.12 -17.47
CA THR A 35 8.42 -5.16 -16.66
C THR A 35 7.50 -4.30 -15.81
N ASP A 36 6.44 -3.75 -16.40
CA ASP A 36 5.44 -2.94 -15.69
C ASP A 36 4.78 -3.75 -14.56
N LEU A 37 4.41 -5.01 -14.84
CA LEU A 37 3.81 -5.89 -13.84
C LEU A 37 4.74 -6.16 -12.65
N ILE A 38 6.04 -6.35 -12.91
CA ILE A 38 7.04 -6.54 -11.86
C ILE A 38 7.16 -5.30 -10.99
N PHE A 39 7.17 -4.11 -11.57
CA PHE A 39 7.21 -2.85 -10.81
C PHE A 39 5.96 -2.67 -9.94
N GLU A 40 4.79 -2.95 -10.47
CA GLU A 40 3.53 -2.87 -9.73
C GLU A 40 3.51 -3.83 -8.53
N PHE A 41 3.91 -5.07 -8.76
CA PHE A 41 4.00 -6.07 -7.70
C PHE A 41 5.00 -5.67 -6.61
N ARG A 42 6.16 -5.13 -6.98
CA ARG A 42 7.14 -4.60 -6.02
C ARG A 42 6.58 -3.46 -5.19
N ASN A 43 5.87 -2.54 -5.81
CA ASN A 43 5.24 -1.42 -5.12
C ASN A 43 4.18 -1.90 -4.13
N TRP A 44 3.36 -2.87 -4.54
CA TRP A 44 2.38 -3.50 -3.66
C TRP A 44 3.03 -4.19 -2.46
N MET A 45 4.11 -4.96 -2.68
CA MET A 45 4.85 -5.60 -1.58
C MET A 45 5.43 -4.59 -0.59
N ARG A 46 5.94 -3.46 -1.07
CA ARG A 46 6.44 -2.38 -0.20
C ARG A 46 5.32 -1.80 0.66
N LEU A 47 4.19 -1.50 0.05
CA LEU A 47 3.02 -1.00 0.79
C LEU A 47 2.58 -1.99 1.89
N HIS A 48 2.56 -3.27 1.55
CA HIS A 48 2.25 -4.32 2.52
C HIS A 48 3.29 -4.40 3.65
N SER A 49 4.57 -4.23 3.33
CA SER A 49 5.63 -4.17 4.34
C SER A 49 5.46 -2.97 5.28
N VAL A 50 5.08 -1.80 4.75
CA VAL A 50 4.77 -0.61 5.56
C VAL A 50 3.68 -0.93 6.57
N THR A 51 2.53 -1.41 6.09
CA THR A 51 1.36 -1.64 6.97
C THR A 51 1.64 -2.67 8.04
N THR A 52 2.39 -3.74 7.71
CA THR A 52 2.71 -4.80 8.68
C THR A 52 3.78 -4.38 9.67
N GLN A 53 4.89 -3.79 9.23
CA GLN A 53 6.00 -3.43 10.12
C GLN A 53 5.62 -2.26 11.05
N VAL A 54 5.05 -1.20 10.50
CA VAL A 54 4.58 -0.05 11.30
C VAL A 54 3.50 -0.50 12.29
N GLY A 55 2.56 -1.33 11.83
CA GLY A 55 1.52 -1.87 12.70
C GLY A 55 2.08 -2.74 13.82
N GLN A 56 3.10 -3.55 13.55
CA GLN A 56 3.77 -4.37 14.58
C GLN A 56 4.48 -3.52 15.62
N ILE A 57 5.16 -2.46 15.21
CA ILE A 57 5.83 -1.53 16.14
C ILE A 57 4.78 -0.90 17.06
N ILE A 58 3.73 -0.30 16.48
CA ILE A 58 2.67 0.36 17.23
C ILE A 58 1.95 -0.61 18.17
N ALA A 59 1.66 -1.82 17.70
CA ALA A 59 0.97 -2.83 18.51
C ALA A 59 1.75 -3.27 19.76
N GLN A 60 3.06 -3.01 19.81
CA GLN A 60 3.92 -3.32 20.96
C GLN A 60 4.07 -2.15 21.92
N CYS A 61 3.66 -0.94 21.56
CA CYS A 61 3.79 0.23 22.42
C CYS A 61 2.86 0.14 23.63
N GLN A 62 3.39 0.46 24.80
CA GLN A 62 2.59 0.60 26.02
C GLN A 62 1.92 1.98 26.11
N HIS A 63 2.58 3.01 25.64
CA HIS A 63 2.09 4.36 25.56
C HIS A 63 2.46 4.94 24.18
N ILE A 64 1.67 5.86 23.68
CA ILE A 64 1.92 6.53 22.40
C ILE A 64 1.77 8.03 22.58
N ALA A 65 2.84 8.75 22.35
CA ALA A 65 2.90 10.20 22.42
C ALA A 65 2.54 10.84 21.07
N ASP A 66 1.54 11.72 21.05
CA ASP A 66 1.20 12.56 19.91
C ASP A 66 1.75 13.97 20.15
N PRO A 67 2.64 14.54 19.30
CA PRO A 67 3.04 14.02 17.99
C PRO A 67 4.34 13.18 17.94
N TYR A 68 5.03 12.99 19.07
CA TYR A 68 6.42 12.52 19.08
C TYR A 68 6.59 11.10 18.51
N ASP A 69 5.83 10.13 18.99
CA ASP A 69 5.91 8.75 18.48
C ASP A 69 5.29 8.64 17.09
N LEU A 70 4.18 9.33 16.85
CA LEU A 70 3.52 9.30 15.55
C LEU A 70 4.40 9.82 14.42
N ASN A 71 5.17 10.87 14.67
CA ASN A 71 6.12 11.39 13.69
C ASN A 71 7.19 10.36 13.33
N VAL A 72 7.64 9.56 14.31
CA VAL A 72 8.59 8.47 14.05
C VAL A 72 7.95 7.38 13.21
N PHE A 73 6.75 6.92 13.59
CA PHE A 73 6.06 5.88 12.83
C PHE A 73 5.79 6.29 11.38
N PHE A 74 5.44 7.55 11.15
CA PHE A 74 5.25 8.08 9.80
C PHE A 74 6.57 8.22 9.03
N ALA A 75 7.67 8.60 9.71
CA ALA A 75 8.98 8.66 9.10
C ALA A 75 9.48 7.25 8.72
N ASP A 76 9.30 6.27 9.59
CA ASP A 76 9.64 4.87 9.32
C ASP A 76 8.80 4.32 8.15
N ALA A 77 7.50 4.63 8.14
CA ALA A 77 6.63 4.27 7.02
C ALA A 77 7.15 4.81 5.69
N ALA A 78 7.59 6.08 5.66
CA ALA A 78 8.15 6.70 4.46
C ALA A 78 9.45 6.03 4.01
N GLN A 79 10.32 5.65 4.95
CA GLN A 79 11.57 4.96 4.65
C GLN A 79 11.32 3.56 4.08
N ILE A 80 10.42 2.78 4.67
CA ILE A 80 10.07 1.44 4.21
C ILE A 80 9.43 1.49 2.81
N ALA A 81 8.59 2.50 2.56
CA ALA A 81 7.91 2.67 1.29
C ALA A 81 8.84 3.09 0.15
N ALA A 82 9.99 3.71 0.43
CA ALA A 82 10.85 4.31 -0.60
C ALA A 82 11.12 3.36 -1.77
N PRO A 83 11.01 3.84 -3.00
CA PRO A 83 10.84 5.22 -3.47
C PRO A 83 9.37 5.68 -3.61
N LEU A 84 8.37 4.95 -3.10
CA LEU A 84 6.99 5.41 -3.13
C LEU A 84 6.80 6.58 -2.18
N ASP A 85 6.20 7.66 -2.67
CA ASP A 85 5.82 8.79 -1.84
C ASP A 85 4.44 8.54 -1.22
N ILE A 86 4.44 8.06 0.02
CA ILE A 86 3.20 7.78 0.79
C ILE A 86 2.89 8.86 1.84
N THR A 87 3.76 9.85 2.00
CA THR A 87 3.59 10.92 2.98
C THR A 87 3.40 12.29 2.36
N GLY A 88 3.59 12.38 1.05
CA GLY A 88 3.42 13.61 0.29
C GLY A 88 1.96 14.03 0.13
N PRO A 89 1.71 15.30 -0.19
CA PRO A 89 0.37 15.88 -0.19
C PRO A 89 -0.55 15.39 -1.31
N THR A 90 -0.03 14.68 -2.30
CA THR A 90 -0.77 14.29 -3.50
C THR A 90 -0.76 12.80 -3.83
N ASN A 91 0.35 12.11 -3.52
CA ASN A 91 0.63 10.80 -4.10
C ASN A 91 0.34 9.62 -3.18
N GLY A 92 0.16 9.86 -1.91
CA GLY A 92 -0.11 8.79 -0.97
C GLY A 92 -0.60 9.28 0.38
N ALA A 93 -0.95 8.34 1.22
CA ALA A 93 -1.30 8.59 2.62
C ALA A 93 -1.03 7.34 3.47
N VAL A 94 -0.73 7.56 4.72
CA VAL A 94 -0.74 6.52 5.76
C VAL A 94 -1.75 6.92 6.81
N VAL A 95 -2.63 6.00 7.17
CA VAL A 95 -3.63 6.19 8.21
C VAL A 95 -3.45 5.10 9.26
N ILE A 96 -3.31 5.52 10.50
CA ILE A 96 -3.19 4.65 11.66
C ILE A 96 -4.46 4.83 12.49
N THR A 97 -5.14 3.73 12.77
CA THR A 97 -6.40 3.72 13.51
C THR A 97 -6.30 2.72 14.66
N ALA A 98 -6.58 3.17 15.87
CA ALA A 98 -6.78 2.29 17.00
C ALA A 98 -8.28 2.04 17.18
N ILE A 99 -8.66 0.78 17.21
CA ILE A 99 -10.05 0.34 17.38
C ILE A 99 -10.13 -0.64 18.57
N GLY A 100 -11.24 -0.58 19.27
CA GLY A 100 -11.49 -1.50 20.37
C GLY A 100 -12.93 -1.38 20.86
N PRO A 101 -13.31 -2.21 21.85
CA PRO A 101 -14.64 -2.19 22.42
C PRO A 101 -14.90 -0.92 23.24
N ASP A 102 -16.07 -0.33 23.07
CA ASP A 102 -16.59 0.69 23.96
C ASP A 102 -17.17 0.09 25.25
N GLN A 103 -17.76 0.93 26.10
CA GLN A 103 -18.40 0.50 27.34
C GLN A 103 -19.55 -0.48 27.13
N ASN A 104 -20.12 -0.55 25.93
CA ASN A 104 -21.21 -1.44 25.54
C ASN A 104 -20.73 -2.66 24.75
N ASN A 105 -19.42 -2.94 24.76
CA ASN A 105 -18.77 -4.00 23.97
C ASN A 105 -18.99 -3.86 22.45
N LYS A 106 -19.23 -2.65 21.96
CA LYS A 106 -19.27 -2.34 20.52
C LYS A 106 -17.93 -1.81 20.08
N LEU A 107 -17.51 -2.19 18.87
CA LEU A 107 -16.28 -1.65 18.27
C LEU A 107 -16.42 -0.15 18.08
N SER A 108 -15.42 0.57 18.56
CA SER A 108 -15.29 2.01 18.42
C SER A 108 -13.88 2.41 18.00
N ILE A 109 -13.76 3.53 17.32
CA ILE A 109 -12.49 4.14 17.02
C ILE A 109 -12.05 4.92 18.27
N TYR A 110 -10.90 4.54 18.84
CA TYR A 110 -10.31 5.30 19.94
C TYR A 110 -9.63 6.56 19.42
N TRP A 111 -8.84 6.41 18.37
CA TRP A 111 -8.22 7.51 17.66
C TRP A 111 -7.85 7.11 16.24
N GLN A 112 -7.70 8.09 15.38
CA GLN A 112 -7.22 7.94 14.02
C GLN A 112 -6.29 9.10 13.68
N ARG A 113 -5.14 8.80 13.11
CA ARG A 113 -4.16 9.79 12.68
C ARG A 113 -3.72 9.50 11.26
N ARG A 114 -3.47 10.57 10.52
CA ARG A 114 -3.09 10.51 9.10
C ARG A 114 -1.89 11.38 8.83
N ILE A 115 -1.07 10.93 7.88
CA ILE A 115 -0.11 11.75 7.15
C ILE A 115 -0.33 11.57 5.64
N GLY A 116 0.04 12.56 4.86
CA GLY A 116 -0.08 12.54 3.41
C GLY A 116 -1.36 13.17 2.88
N SER A 117 -1.78 12.76 1.71
CA SER A 117 -2.88 13.36 0.97
C SER A 117 -4.25 13.11 1.63
N SER A 118 -5.06 14.16 1.66
CA SER A 118 -6.46 14.09 2.12
C SER A 118 -7.39 13.42 1.10
N VAL A 119 -6.94 13.19 -0.12
CA VAL A 119 -7.72 12.54 -1.18
C VAL A 119 -7.99 11.07 -0.86
N PHE A 120 -7.08 10.41 -0.13
CA PHE A 120 -7.24 9.01 0.26
C PHE A 120 -7.97 8.92 1.58
N ASN A 121 -9.16 8.35 1.54
CA ASN A 121 -9.97 8.17 2.73
C ASN A 121 -9.71 6.80 3.35
N SER A 122 -9.65 6.76 4.69
CA SER A 122 -9.62 5.50 5.42
C SER A 122 -10.90 4.70 5.16
N GLY A 123 -10.75 3.41 4.99
CA GLY A 123 -11.86 2.46 4.97
C GLY A 123 -12.48 2.27 6.36
N ILE A 124 -11.73 2.65 7.41
CA ILE A 124 -12.18 2.53 8.79
C ILE A 124 -12.96 3.78 9.18
N THR A 125 -14.26 3.63 9.26
CA THR A 125 -15.21 4.66 9.75
C THR A 125 -16.11 4.05 10.81
N SER A 126 -16.75 4.87 11.61
CA SER A 126 -17.71 4.37 12.60
C SER A 126 -18.83 3.53 11.97
N ALA A 127 -19.20 3.81 10.71
CA ALA A 127 -20.18 3.04 9.97
C ALA A 127 -19.66 1.69 9.48
N SER A 128 -18.36 1.62 9.11
CA SER A 128 -17.75 0.39 8.58
C SER A 128 -17.25 -0.58 9.65
N LEU A 129 -17.16 -0.13 10.91
CA LEU A 129 -16.63 -0.96 12.01
C LEU A 129 -17.38 -2.29 12.19
N SER A 130 -18.68 -2.33 11.90
CA SER A 130 -19.45 -3.59 11.95
C SER A 130 -18.99 -4.64 10.95
N GLN A 131 -18.36 -4.22 9.84
CA GLN A 131 -17.81 -5.11 8.82
C GLN A 131 -16.45 -5.68 9.23
N TYR A 132 -15.74 -4.98 10.13
CA TYR A 132 -14.46 -5.43 10.70
C TYR A 132 -14.64 -6.30 11.95
N ALA A 133 -15.86 -6.57 12.35
CA ALA A 133 -16.14 -7.66 13.29
C ALA A 133 -15.62 -8.94 12.63
N ILE A 134 -14.38 -9.29 12.96
CA ILE A 134 -13.70 -10.46 12.42
C ILE A 134 -14.57 -11.66 12.78
N SER A 135 -15.24 -12.23 11.79
CA SER A 135 -16.10 -13.38 11.95
C SER A 135 -15.32 -14.49 12.66
N GLY A 136 -15.73 -14.83 13.87
CA GLY A 136 -15.10 -15.88 14.68
C GLY A 136 -14.09 -15.42 15.74
N VAL A 137 -13.70 -14.16 15.79
CA VAL A 137 -12.93 -13.62 16.92
C VAL A 137 -13.91 -13.04 17.92
N SER A 138 -14.13 -13.77 19.01
CA SER A 138 -14.81 -13.23 20.19
C SER A 138 -13.91 -12.12 20.75
N MET A 139 -14.25 -10.87 20.50
CA MET A 139 -13.56 -9.74 21.12
C MET A 139 -13.91 -9.74 22.58
N ASN A 140 -13.01 -10.22 23.40
CA ASN A 140 -13.09 -9.97 24.82
C ASN A 140 -13.10 -8.45 25.05
N ALA A 141 -13.88 -8.01 26.01
CA ALA A 141 -14.17 -6.60 26.33
C ALA A 141 -12.95 -5.70 26.62
N VAL A 142 -11.75 -6.14 26.28
CA VAL A 142 -10.47 -5.49 26.62
C VAL A 142 -9.49 -5.49 25.42
N GLN A 143 -9.85 -6.08 24.28
CA GLN A 143 -8.90 -6.23 23.18
C GLN A 143 -8.95 -5.04 22.21
N THR A 144 -7.80 -4.39 22.04
CA THR A 144 -7.60 -3.28 21.11
C THR A 144 -6.85 -3.78 19.87
N PHE A 145 -7.17 -3.25 18.72
CA PHE A 145 -6.50 -3.53 17.46
C PHE A 145 -5.92 -2.24 16.88
N VAL A 146 -4.76 -2.38 16.26
CA VAL A 146 -4.16 -1.35 15.42
C VAL A 146 -4.43 -1.70 13.98
N VAL A 147 -5.02 -0.77 13.25
CA VAL A 147 -5.21 -0.87 11.81
C VAL A 147 -4.31 0.17 11.15
N VAL A 148 -3.45 -0.29 10.27
CA VAL A 148 -2.61 0.57 9.45
C VAL A 148 -3.03 0.42 8.01
N GLU A 149 -3.40 1.54 7.39
CA GLU A 149 -3.74 1.63 5.99
C GLU A 149 -2.70 2.49 5.29
N ALA A 150 -2.20 2.02 4.17
CA ALA A 150 -1.26 2.76 3.33
C ALA A 150 -1.80 2.84 1.91
N PHE A 151 -1.71 4.03 1.34
CA PHE A 151 -2.17 4.35 0.00
C PHE A 151 -1.03 4.95 -0.78
N ALA A 152 -0.88 4.56 -2.05
CA ALA A 152 0.07 5.17 -2.96
C ALA A 152 -0.49 5.24 -4.37
N ARG A 153 -0.13 6.31 -5.08
CA ARG A 153 -0.20 6.35 -6.54
C ARG A 153 1.21 6.16 -7.05
N PRO A 154 1.59 4.95 -7.47
CA PRO A 154 2.85 4.77 -8.16
C PRO A 154 2.84 5.64 -9.39
N GLY A 155 3.97 6.25 -9.71
CA GLY A 155 4.12 6.94 -10.99
C GLY A 155 3.70 5.99 -12.11
N LEU A 156 3.12 6.54 -13.16
CA LEU A 156 2.57 5.80 -14.31
C LEU A 156 3.44 4.59 -14.68
N TRP A 157 2.81 3.51 -15.05
CA TRP A 157 3.38 2.41 -15.79
C TRP A 157 4.22 2.98 -16.92
N GLN A 158 5.52 2.83 -16.84
CA GLN A 158 6.42 3.61 -17.67
C GLN A 158 6.28 3.30 -19.15
N PHE A 159 5.81 2.10 -19.49
CA PHE A 159 5.70 1.65 -20.87
C PHE A 159 4.25 1.50 -21.33
N ALA A 160 3.37 0.93 -20.51
CA ALA A 160 1.98 0.74 -20.91
C ALA A 160 1.15 2.03 -20.89
N SER A 161 1.52 3.02 -20.10
CA SER A 161 0.83 4.31 -20.08
C SER A 161 0.91 5.07 -21.39
N ALA A 162 1.99 4.85 -22.15
CA ALA A 162 2.12 5.42 -23.50
C ALA A 162 1.09 4.85 -24.50
N LEU A 163 0.53 3.68 -24.20
CA LEU A 163 -0.46 3.00 -25.04
C LEU A 163 -1.91 3.21 -24.57
N ILE A 164 -2.09 3.61 -23.31
CA ILE A 164 -3.41 3.75 -22.68
C ILE A 164 -3.62 5.21 -22.28
N THR A 165 -4.00 6.03 -23.25
CA THR A 165 -4.43 7.42 -23.02
C THR A 165 -5.74 7.43 -22.22
N ASN A 166 -5.82 8.24 -21.16
CA ASN A 166 -7.01 8.52 -20.33
C ASN A 166 -7.36 7.51 -19.22
N ARG A 167 -6.41 7.01 -18.46
CA ARG A 167 -6.76 6.38 -17.19
C ARG A 167 -6.11 7.10 -16.01
N ASP A 168 -6.92 7.34 -14.98
CA ASP A 168 -6.42 7.73 -13.67
C ASP A 168 -5.40 6.69 -13.19
N THR A 169 -4.31 7.16 -12.63
CA THR A 169 -3.29 6.27 -12.06
C THR A 169 -3.94 5.37 -11.01
N PRO A 170 -3.81 4.05 -11.13
CA PRO A 170 -4.39 3.15 -10.16
C PRO A 170 -3.87 3.47 -8.76
N VAL A 171 -4.76 3.46 -7.77
CA VAL A 171 -4.40 3.61 -6.38
C VAL A 171 -4.06 2.24 -5.83
N LEU A 172 -2.81 2.08 -5.40
CA LEU A 172 -2.42 0.93 -4.60
C LEU A 172 -2.83 1.18 -3.15
N SER A 173 -3.43 0.19 -2.53
CA SER A 173 -3.75 0.23 -1.11
C SER A 173 -3.33 -1.06 -0.43
N SER A 174 -2.89 -0.95 0.79
CA SER A 174 -2.64 -2.09 1.68
C SER A 174 -3.16 -1.77 3.07
N GLN A 175 -3.65 -2.79 3.74
CA GLN A 175 -4.16 -2.69 5.10
C GLN A 175 -3.65 -3.87 5.92
N SER A 176 -3.29 -3.60 7.16
CA SER A 176 -3.04 -4.65 8.15
C SER A 176 -3.80 -4.36 9.43
N VAL A 177 -4.26 -5.42 10.08
CA VAL A 177 -4.96 -5.39 11.36
C VAL A 177 -4.17 -6.24 12.33
N LEU A 178 -3.68 -5.64 13.41
CA LEU A 178 -2.85 -6.31 14.40
C LEU A 178 -3.44 -6.13 15.80
N PRO A 179 -3.49 -7.19 16.60
CA PRO A 179 -3.90 -7.06 17.99
C PRO A 179 -2.83 -6.29 18.77
N ALA A 180 -3.25 -5.35 19.60
CA ALA A 180 -2.35 -4.66 20.50
C ALA A 180 -1.88 -5.59 21.61
N ARG A 181 -0.61 -5.51 21.96
CA ARG A 181 -0.03 -6.28 23.07
C ARG A 181 -0.52 -5.77 24.41
N PHE A 182 -0.62 -4.46 24.53
CA PHE A 182 -1.21 -3.79 25.69
C PHE A 182 -2.58 -3.24 25.28
N PHE A 183 -3.60 -3.54 26.06
CA PHE A 183 -5.00 -3.25 25.70
C PHE A 183 -5.76 -2.65 26.88
N GLY A 184 -6.79 -1.88 26.53
CA GLY A 184 -7.62 -1.13 27.45
C GLY A 184 -7.80 0.31 26.99
N THR A 185 -8.81 0.98 27.52
CA THR A 185 -9.12 2.37 27.14
C THR A 185 -8.11 3.40 27.65
N ASN A 186 -7.34 3.01 28.68
CA ASN A 186 -6.40 3.90 29.37
C ASN A 186 -4.93 3.45 29.29
N ILE A 187 -4.65 2.31 28.64
CA ILE A 187 -3.31 1.72 28.57
C ILE A 187 -3.07 1.22 27.14
N GLY A 188 -1.86 1.38 26.66
CA GLY A 188 -1.44 0.91 25.34
C GLY A 188 -2.00 1.76 24.21
N VAL A 189 -2.15 1.15 23.05
CA VAL A 189 -2.59 1.82 21.83
C VAL A 189 -4.01 2.41 21.90
N GLY A 190 -4.79 2.06 22.91
CA GLY A 190 -6.11 2.66 23.14
C GLY A 190 -6.04 4.11 23.60
N ARG A 191 -4.91 4.55 24.18
CA ARG A 191 -4.68 5.90 24.64
C ARG A 191 -3.61 6.59 23.79
N LEU A 192 -3.94 7.76 23.31
CA LEU A 192 -3.01 8.67 22.67
C LEU A 192 -2.73 9.84 23.63
N ASP A 193 -1.48 10.01 24.06
CA ASP A 193 -1.11 11.11 24.95
C ASP A 193 -0.74 12.35 24.12
N THR A 194 -1.64 13.30 24.12
CA THR A 194 -1.46 14.60 23.43
C THR A 194 -0.74 15.64 24.30
N THR A 195 -0.45 15.30 25.56
CA THR A 195 0.26 16.15 26.52
C THR A 195 1.71 15.76 26.71
N ALA A 196 2.13 14.65 26.12
CA ALA A 196 3.50 14.17 26.15
C ALA A 196 4.48 15.21 25.62
N THR A 197 5.65 15.28 26.24
CA THR A 197 6.75 16.17 25.84
C THR A 197 7.91 15.43 25.17
N ALA A 198 7.85 14.11 25.13
CA ALA A 198 8.86 13.22 24.56
C ALA A 198 8.22 11.95 24.02
N LYS A 199 9.04 11.09 23.39
CA LYS A 199 8.60 9.75 22.94
C LYS A 199 8.29 8.87 24.14
N GLU A 200 7.24 8.08 24.03
CA GLU A 200 6.76 7.18 25.09
C GLU A 200 6.68 5.71 24.62
N CYS A 201 6.71 5.47 23.34
CA CYS A 201 6.75 4.11 22.79
C CYS A 201 8.14 3.52 23.00
N THR A 202 8.27 2.63 24.00
CA THR A 202 9.50 1.90 24.36
C THR A 202 9.22 0.41 24.34
#